data_2947902ce09fd624725e8f4c8310facd
#
_entry.id   2947902ce09fd624725e8f4c8310facd
#
_cell.length_a   1.000
_cell.length_b   1.000
_cell.length_c   1.000
_cell.angle_alpha   90.00
_cell.angle_beta   90.00
_cell.angle_gamma   90.00
#
_symmetry.space_group_name_H-M   'P 1'
#
loop_
_entity.id
_entity.type
_entity.pdbx_description
1 polymer ?
#
loop_
_entity_poly.entity_id
_entity_poly.type
_entity_poly.pdbx_seq_one_letter_code
_entity_poly.pdbx_strand_id
1 'polypeptide(L)'
;MCSFRQEAAFLSSLPLCAPDAALFKKYRRNILTSTAASFYPFVSFELCDTNGVLLGVNKYNTSLVSLDNFNTRIYKTANMAILGTSGAGKTFTMQLIARRMRLAGTPVYIIAPLKGHEFYRQAKALNGTIIRIVPGSPDCINVMEIRKIDHTNSELLD
;
A
#
# COMPACT_ATOMS: atom_id res chain seq x y z
N MET A 1 -29.18 17.86 -30.51
CA MET A 1 -30.31 17.08 -29.98
C MET A 1 -30.77 16.09 -31.04
N CYS A 2 -30.84 14.79 -30.74
CA CYS A 2 -31.31 13.76 -31.68
C CYS A 2 -32.83 13.67 -31.61
N SER A 3 -33.53 14.68 -32.14
CA SER A 3 -34.99 14.66 -32.20
C SER A 3 -35.46 13.52 -33.12
N PHE A 4 -36.42 12.72 -32.65
CA PHE A 4 -37.04 11.59 -33.36
C PHE A 4 -36.12 10.38 -33.62
N ARG A 5 -34.96 10.24 -32.97
CA ARG A 5 -34.05 9.09 -33.10
C ARG A 5 -33.51 8.60 -31.74
N GLN A 6 -34.34 8.73 -30.71
CA GLN A 6 -33.95 8.38 -29.34
C GLN A 6 -33.63 6.89 -29.21
N GLU A 7 -34.42 6.04 -29.86
CA GLU A 7 -34.22 4.57 -29.84
C GLU A 7 -32.86 4.20 -30.46
N ALA A 8 -32.58 4.71 -31.68
CA ALA A 8 -31.32 4.46 -32.35
C ALA A 8 -30.12 4.99 -31.56
N ALA A 9 -30.27 6.16 -30.90
CA ALA A 9 -29.24 6.71 -30.03
C ALA A 9 -29.02 5.85 -28.78
N PHE A 10 -30.09 5.38 -28.16
CA PHE A 10 -30.02 4.49 -27.00
C PHE A 10 -29.34 3.16 -27.37
N LEU A 11 -29.76 2.50 -28.45
CA LEU A 11 -29.17 1.24 -28.90
C LEU A 11 -27.68 1.40 -29.26
N SER A 12 -27.31 2.54 -29.88
CA SER A 12 -25.92 2.83 -30.22
C SER A 12 -25.04 3.15 -28.99
N SER A 13 -25.63 3.54 -27.86
CA SER A 13 -24.91 3.80 -26.61
C SER A 13 -24.68 2.55 -25.76
N LEU A 14 -25.34 1.45 -26.06
CA LEU A 14 -25.14 0.19 -25.37
C LEU A 14 -23.75 -0.41 -25.70
N PRO A 15 -23.12 -1.15 -24.78
CA PRO A 15 -21.79 -1.74 -24.98
C PRO A 15 -21.79 -2.94 -25.94
N LEU A 16 -22.63 -2.91 -26.99
CA LEU A 16 -22.78 -3.94 -27.99
C LEU A 16 -21.91 -3.70 -29.23
N CYS A 17 -21.18 -2.59 -29.29
CA CYS A 17 -20.35 -2.17 -30.41
C CYS A 17 -21.11 -2.15 -31.76
N ALA A 18 -22.43 -1.92 -31.74
CA ALA A 18 -23.31 -1.91 -32.92
C ALA A 18 -23.93 -0.50 -33.12
N PRO A 19 -23.14 0.52 -33.47
CA PRO A 19 -23.67 1.87 -33.71
C PRO A 19 -24.55 1.90 -34.99
N ASP A 20 -25.68 2.61 -34.92
CA ASP A 20 -26.49 2.88 -36.09
C ASP A 20 -25.73 3.69 -37.15
N ALA A 21 -25.56 3.16 -38.34
CA ALA A 21 -24.75 3.73 -39.41
C ALA A 21 -25.22 5.14 -39.85
N ALA A 22 -26.54 5.38 -39.86
CA ALA A 22 -27.11 6.66 -40.25
C ALA A 22 -26.86 7.73 -39.17
N LEU A 23 -26.94 7.34 -37.91
CA LEU A 23 -26.61 8.17 -36.76
C LEU A 23 -25.13 8.50 -36.74
N PHE A 24 -24.28 7.50 -36.91
CA PHE A 24 -22.84 7.67 -36.93
C PHE A 24 -22.38 8.63 -38.04
N LYS A 25 -22.89 8.48 -39.28
CA LYS A 25 -22.55 9.37 -40.40
C LYS A 25 -22.94 10.84 -40.15
N LYS A 26 -24.08 11.07 -39.49
CA LYS A 26 -24.62 12.41 -39.25
C LYS A 26 -23.96 13.14 -38.07
N TYR A 27 -23.61 12.42 -37.00
CA TYR A 27 -23.18 13.04 -35.75
C TYR A 27 -21.69 12.86 -35.42
N ARG A 28 -20.97 12.11 -36.25
CA ARG A 28 -19.52 11.97 -36.11
C ARG A 28 -18.82 13.32 -36.15
N ARG A 29 -17.92 13.56 -35.21
CA ARG A 29 -17.08 14.73 -35.12
C ARG A 29 -15.61 14.33 -35.26
N ASN A 30 -14.81 15.10 -36.00
CA ASN A 30 -13.37 14.93 -35.99
C ASN A 30 -12.80 15.55 -34.71
N ILE A 31 -12.02 14.79 -33.97
CA ILE A 31 -11.35 15.25 -32.76
C ILE A 31 -9.86 14.99 -32.93
N LEU A 32 -9.03 15.93 -32.48
CA LEU A 32 -7.58 15.73 -32.43
C LEU A 32 -7.24 14.58 -31.48
N THR A 33 -6.22 13.80 -31.80
CA THR A 33 -5.80 12.64 -30.98
C THR A 33 -5.46 13.06 -29.55
N SER A 34 -4.85 14.24 -29.35
CA SER A 34 -4.57 14.79 -28.04
C SER A 34 -5.83 15.05 -27.21
N THR A 35 -6.87 15.60 -27.86
CA THR A 35 -8.16 15.84 -27.20
C THR A 35 -8.87 14.52 -26.91
N ALA A 36 -8.82 13.54 -27.83
CA ALA A 36 -9.39 12.21 -27.60
C ALA A 36 -8.72 11.50 -26.43
N ALA A 37 -7.41 11.63 -26.27
CA ALA A 37 -6.66 11.09 -25.13
C ALA A 37 -7.11 11.70 -23.79
N SER A 38 -7.53 12.98 -23.78
CA SER A 38 -8.04 13.64 -22.58
C SER A 38 -9.42 13.12 -22.13
N PHE A 39 -10.18 12.49 -23.03
CA PHE A 39 -11.46 11.85 -22.70
C PHE A 39 -11.33 10.40 -22.28
N TYR A 40 -10.10 9.87 -22.17
CA TYR A 40 -9.89 8.50 -21.75
C TYR A 40 -10.33 8.33 -20.27
N PRO A 41 -11.43 7.59 -20.02
CA PRO A 41 -12.02 7.51 -18.69
C PRO A 41 -11.31 6.49 -17.77
N PHE A 42 -10.37 5.73 -18.32
CA PHE A 42 -9.67 4.70 -17.58
C PHE A 42 -8.52 5.34 -16.82
N VAL A 43 -8.77 5.60 -15.56
CA VAL A 43 -7.77 6.08 -14.62
C VAL A 43 -6.94 4.88 -14.16
N SER A 44 -5.64 5.06 -13.98
CA SER A 44 -4.79 4.03 -13.40
C SER A 44 -5.26 3.68 -11.99
N PHE A 45 -5.09 2.42 -11.61
CA PHE A 45 -5.43 1.93 -10.28
C PHE A 45 -4.72 2.75 -9.19
N GLU A 46 -5.46 3.21 -8.21
CA GLU A 46 -4.95 3.88 -7.03
C GLU A 46 -4.97 2.91 -5.84
N LEU A 47 -3.83 2.78 -5.17
CA LEU A 47 -3.71 2.04 -3.93
C LEU A 47 -3.62 3.04 -2.78
N CYS A 48 -4.77 3.44 -2.25
CA CYS A 48 -4.86 4.45 -1.20
C CYS A 48 -5.84 4.00 -0.11
N ASP A 49 -5.35 3.19 0.82
CA ASP A 49 -6.12 2.76 1.98
C ASP A 49 -6.21 3.91 3.00
N THR A 50 -7.39 4.13 3.59
CA THR A 50 -7.68 5.26 4.48
C THR A 50 -6.80 5.31 5.73
N ASN A 51 -6.50 4.14 6.32
CA ASN A 51 -5.68 4.00 7.54
C ASN A 51 -4.31 3.40 7.25
N GLY A 52 -3.90 3.42 5.99
CA GLY A 52 -2.68 2.76 5.55
C GLY A 52 -1.40 3.50 5.90
N VAL A 53 -0.30 2.76 5.84
CA VAL A 53 1.05 3.32 5.89
C VAL A 53 1.38 3.89 4.52
N LEU A 54 1.67 5.19 4.45
CA LEU A 54 2.08 5.84 3.21
C LEU A 54 3.41 5.22 2.73
N LEU A 55 3.43 4.62 1.56
CA LEU A 55 4.62 4.04 0.95
C LEU A 55 5.36 5.04 0.06
N GLY A 56 4.63 5.86 -0.67
CA GLY A 56 5.22 6.84 -1.58
C GLY A 56 4.19 7.47 -2.51
N VAL A 57 4.67 7.91 -3.66
CA VAL A 57 3.86 8.49 -4.74
C VAL A 57 4.04 7.64 -5.99
N ASN A 58 2.94 7.33 -6.64
CA ASN A 58 2.97 6.59 -7.90
C ASN A 58 3.60 7.44 -9.01
N LYS A 59 4.60 6.89 -9.69
CA LYS A 59 5.35 7.59 -10.72
C LYS A 59 4.49 7.99 -11.93
N TYR A 60 3.45 7.23 -12.24
CA TYR A 60 2.69 7.39 -13.48
C TYR A 60 1.51 8.37 -13.34
N ASN A 61 0.78 8.30 -12.24
CA ASN A 61 -0.41 9.13 -12.02
C ASN A 61 -0.28 10.10 -10.85
N THR A 62 0.91 10.18 -10.21
CA THR A 62 1.18 11.03 -9.05
C THR A 62 0.23 10.84 -7.86
N SER A 63 -0.53 9.74 -7.83
CA SER A 63 -1.38 9.41 -6.69
C SER A 63 -0.55 8.95 -5.48
N LEU A 64 -1.08 9.14 -4.30
CA LEU A 64 -0.47 8.62 -3.07
C LEU A 64 -0.65 7.10 -3.01
N VAL A 65 0.41 6.40 -2.59
CA VAL A 65 0.38 4.96 -2.36
C VAL A 65 0.40 4.72 -0.85
N SER A 66 -0.75 4.33 -0.32
CA SER A 66 -0.96 4.01 1.09
C SER A 66 -1.52 2.61 1.23
N LEU A 67 -0.95 1.81 2.13
CA LEU A 67 -1.29 0.40 2.29
C LEU A 67 -1.59 0.08 3.75
N ASP A 68 -2.77 -0.46 4.02
CA ASP A 68 -3.17 -1.00 5.32
C ASP A 68 -3.14 -2.53 5.30
N ASN A 69 -1.99 -3.11 5.61
CA ASN A 69 -1.80 -4.56 5.63
C ASN A 69 -2.70 -5.27 6.65
N PHE A 70 -3.14 -4.58 7.70
CA PHE A 70 -3.94 -5.18 8.77
C PHE A 70 -5.43 -5.19 8.47
N ASN A 71 -5.84 -4.60 7.35
CA ASN A 71 -7.24 -4.60 6.92
C ASN A 71 -7.65 -5.97 6.36
N THR A 72 -8.14 -6.84 7.21
CA THR A 72 -8.56 -8.21 6.86
C THR A 72 -9.74 -8.26 5.89
N ARG A 73 -10.46 -7.14 5.69
CA ARG A 73 -11.55 -7.05 4.71
C ARG A 73 -11.02 -6.98 3.28
N ILE A 74 -9.82 -6.44 3.08
CA ILE A 74 -9.19 -6.27 1.77
C ILE A 74 -8.10 -7.33 1.57
N TYR A 75 -7.25 -7.53 2.59
CA TYR A 75 -6.09 -8.42 2.53
C TYR A 75 -6.32 -9.66 3.40
N LYS A 76 -6.11 -10.85 2.84
CA LYS A 76 -6.26 -12.10 3.58
C LYS A 76 -5.20 -12.29 4.67
N THR A 77 -4.03 -11.70 4.48
CA THR A 77 -2.91 -11.77 5.45
C THR A 77 -2.19 -10.44 5.52
N ALA A 78 -1.65 -10.11 6.70
CA ALA A 78 -0.82 -8.93 6.90
C ALA A 78 0.65 -9.13 6.49
N ASN A 79 1.01 -10.32 5.98
CA ASN A 79 2.38 -10.65 5.62
C ASN A 79 2.80 -9.89 4.36
N MET A 80 4.01 -9.33 4.39
CA MET A 80 4.60 -8.61 3.27
C MET A 80 6.01 -9.16 2.98
N ALA A 81 6.31 -9.40 1.71
CA ALA A 81 7.65 -9.75 1.26
C ALA A 81 8.21 -8.63 0.36
N ILE A 82 9.41 -8.14 0.69
CA ILE A 82 10.10 -7.11 -0.12
C ILE A 82 11.27 -7.77 -0.84
N LEU A 83 11.12 -7.94 -2.14
CA LEU A 83 12.09 -8.61 -3.01
C LEU A 83 12.76 -7.59 -3.94
N GLY A 84 14.00 -7.88 -4.30
CA GLY A 84 14.77 -7.04 -5.23
C GLY A 84 16.25 -7.40 -5.25
N THR A 85 16.97 -6.91 -6.25
CA THR A 85 18.41 -7.07 -6.39
C THR A 85 19.19 -6.35 -5.28
N SER A 86 20.48 -6.62 -5.15
CA SER A 86 21.34 -5.87 -4.24
C SER A 86 21.36 -4.39 -4.64
N GLY A 87 21.30 -3.48 -3.67
CA GLY A 87 21.26 -2.04 -3.94
C GLY A 87 19.89 -1.47 -4.34
N ALA A 88 18.84 -2.29 -4.53
CA ALA A 88 17.50 -1.83 -4.94
C ALA A 88 16.72 -1.06 -3.85
N GLY A 89 17.31 -0.79 -2.69
CA GLY A 89 16.66 -0.01 -1.62
C GLY A 89 15.75 -0.81 -0.69
N LYS A 90 15.82 -2.15 -0.67
CA LYS A 90 14.99 -3.00 0.22
C LYS A 90 15.05 -2.58 1.69
N THR A 91 16.25 -2.44 2.23
CA THR A 91 16.45 -2.04 3.63
C THR A 91 15.89 -0.65 3.90
N PHE A 92 16.08 0.28 2.96
CA PHE A 92 15.50 1.62 3.06
C PHE A 92 13.96 1.57 3.12
N THR A 93 13.34 0.78 2.26
CA THR A 93 11.88 0.60 2.25
C THR A 93 11.39 0.00 3.57
N MET A 94 12.07 -1.02 4.10
CA MET A 94 11.75 -1.61 5.40
C MET A 94 11.87 -0.59 6.53
N GLN A 95 12.94 0.20 6.54
CA GLN A 95 13.15 1.28 7.51
C GLN A 95 12.04 2.33 7.43
N LEU A 96 11.64 2.71 6.22
CA LEU A 96 10.57 3.68 5.99
C LEU A 96 9.24 3.20 6.55
N ILE A 97 8.87 1.94 6.25
CA ILE A 97 7.65 1.32 6.75
C ILE A 97 7.68 1.23 8.28
N ALA A 98 8.76 0.70 8.85
CA ALA A 98 8.92 0.56 10.29
C ALA A 98 8.80 1.91 11.03
N ARG A 99 9.43 2.96 10.50
CA ARG A 99 9.33 4.31 11.05
C ARG A 99 7.90 4.84 11.00
N ARG A 100 7.22 4.69 9.88
CA ARG A 100 5.85 5.19 9.71
C ARG A 100 4.86 4.44 10.59
N MET A 101 4.99 3.11 10.69
CA MET A 101 4.20 2.31 11.62
C MET A 101 4.40 2.76 13.07
N ARG A 102 5.65 3.02 13.47
CA ARG A 102 5.94 3.49 14.81
C ARG A 102 5.35 4.87 15.10
N LEU A 103 5.39 5.78 14.12
CA LEU A 103 4.74 7.10 14.21
C LEU A 103 3.20 7.01 14.30
N ALA A 104 2.60 5.98 13.70
CA ALA A 104 1.18 5.67 13.83
C ALA A 104 0.83 4.97 15.16
N GLY A 105 1.79 4.80 16.09
CA GLY A 105 1.58 4.19 17.39
C GLY A 105 1.72 2.66 17.43
N THR A 106 1.95 2.00 16.30
CA THR A 106 2.11 0.55 16.24
C THR A 106 3.48 0.13 16.80
N PRO A 107 3.55 -0.86 17.72
CA PRO A 107 4.81 -1.41 18.17
C PRO A 107 5.51 -2.16 17.04
N VAL A 108 6.81 -1.92 16.87
CA VAL A 108 7.60 -2.52 15.79
C VAL A 108 8.80 -3.26 16.38
N TYR A 109 8.95 -4.52 16.02
CA TYR A 109 10.07 -5.37 16.42
C TYR A 109 10.88 -5.73 15.17
N ILE A 110 12.19 -5.47 15.21
CA ILE A 110 13.09 -5.71 14.08
C ILE A 110 14.09 -6.81 14.45
N ILE A 111 14.08 -7.89 13.70
CA ILE A 111 15.08 -8.96 13.82
C ILE A 111 16.03 -8.84 12.61
N ALA A 112 17.27 -8.47 12.87
CA ALA A 112 18.27 -8.21 11.82
C ALA A 112 19.54 -9.03 12.06
N PRO A 113 19.59 -10.31 11.67
CA PRO A 113 20.68 -11.22 12.01
C PRO A 113 22.01 -10.84 11.36
N LEU A 114 22.02 -10.24 10.16
CA LEU A 114 23.25 -9.95 9.41
C LEU A 114 23.54 -8.45 9.25
N LYS A 115 22.52 -7.58 9.29
CA LYS A 115 22.62 -6.16 8.97
C LYS A 115 22.05 -5.25 10.05
N GLY A 116 22.17 -5.65 11.31
CA GLY A 116 21.64 -4.90 12.45
C GLY A 116 22.13 -3.46 12.54
N HIS A 117 23.37 -3.17 12.07
CA HIS A 117 23.94 -1.85 12.07
C HIS A 117 23.16 -0.84 11.20
N GLU A 118 22.49 -1.30 10.13
CA GLU A 118 21.69 -0.42 9.26
C GLU A 118 20.48 0.16 10.01
N PHE A 119 19.88 -0.60 10.94
CA PHE A 119 18.71 -0.18 11.73
C PHE A 119 19.06 0.57 13.01
N TYR A 120 20.33 0.55 13.44
CA TYR A 120 20.78 1.13 14.71
C TYR A 120 20.42 2.62 14.83
N ARG A 121 20.75 3.42 13.80
CA ARG A 121 20.48 4.87 13.80
C ARG A 121 18.99 5.18 13.92
N GLN A 122 18.16 4.42 13.23
CA GLN A 122 16.72 4.59 13.25
C GLN A 122 16.12 4.19 14.60
N ALA A 123 16.53 3.06 15.16
CA ALA A 123 16.08 2.61 16.47
C ALA A 123 16.43 3.66 17.55
N LYS A 124 17.64 4.18 17.54
CA LYS A 124 18.07 5.25 18.46
C LYS A 124 17.24 6.54 18.29
N ALA A 125 16.96 6.96 17.05
CA ALA A 125 16.17 8.16 16.77
C ALA A 125 14.70 8.03 17.22
N LEU A 126 14.19 6.82 17.35
CA LEU A 126 12.82 6.52 17.80
C LEU A 126 12.77 6.10 19.29
N ASN A 127 13.84 6.31 20.04
CA ASN A 127 13.99 5.87 21.43
C ASN A 127 13.70 4.37 21.62
N GLY A 128 14.09 3.55 20.63
CA GLY A 128 13.94 2.11 20.68
C GLY A 128 15.01 1.42 21.50
N THR A 129 14.67 0.28 22.10
CA THR A 129 15.62 -0.58 22.78
C THR A 129 16.38 -1.42 21.77
N ILE A 130 17.70 -1.50 21.92
CA ILE A 130 18.59 -2.27 21.04
C ILE A 130 19.22 -3.38 21.84
N ILE A 131 18.96 -4.61 21.46
CA ILE A 131 19.52 -5.82 22.09
C ILE A 131 20.52 -6.41 21.09
N ARG A 132 21.78 -6.55 21.50
CA ARG A 132 22.85 -7.06 20.67
C ARG A 132 23.25 -8.44 21.11
N ILE A 133 22.87 -9.47 20.37
CA ILE A 133 23.20 -10.87 20.67
C ILE A 133 24.42 -11.27 19.84
N VAL A 134 25.60 -11.22 20.45
CA VAL A 134 26.86 -11.71 19.89
C VAL A 134 27.65 -12.45 20.97
N PRO A 135 28.51 -13.39 20.60
CA PRO A 135 29.37 -14.05 21.59
C PRO A 135 30.17 -13.01 22.41
N GLY A 136 30.06 -13.09 23.74
CA GLY A 136 30.70 -12.14 24.67
C GLY A 136 29.93 -10.84 24.92
N SER A 137 28.71 -10.69 24.39
CA SER A 137 27.84 -9.57 24.74
C SER A 137 27.23 -9.75 26.13
N PRO A 138 27.03 -8.67 26.89
CA PRO A 138 26.26 -8.72 28.14
C PRO A 138 24.76 -8.95 27.87
N ASP A 139 24.27 -8.67 26.66
CA ASP A 139 22.88 -8.84 26.32
C ASP A 139 22.61 -10.30 25.97
N CYS A 140 21.62 -10.90 26.62
CA CYS A 140 21.14 -12.23 26.33
C CYS A 140 19.60 -12.29 26.35
N ILE A 141 19.02 -13.18 25.58
CA ILE A 141 17.59 -13.51 25.64
C ILE A 141 17.48 -14.79 26.48
N ASN A 142 16.91 -14.68 27.67
CA ASN A 142 16.62 -15.85 28.48
C ASN A 142 15.32 -16.52 28.00
N VAL A 143 15.46 -17.58 27.21
CA VAL A 143 14.31 -18.31 26.65
C VAL A 143 13.52 -19.02 27.74
N MET A 144 14.14 -19.26 28.91
CA MET A 144 13.55 -19.97 30.06
C MET A 144 12.97 -18.98 31.10
N GLU A 145 12.96 -17.71 30.82
CA GLU A 145 12.38 -16.72 31.71
C GLU A 145 10.87 -16.86 31.77
N ILE A 146 10.38 -17.23 32.96
CA ILE A 146 8.95 -17.30 33.22
C ILE A 146 8.46 -15.86 33.42
N ARG A 147 7.57 -15.41 32.54
CA ARG A 147 6.92 -14.10 32.65
C ARG A 147 6.19 -14.02 34.00
N LYS A 148 6.51 -13.05 34.82
CA LYS A 148 5.71 -12.75 36.01
C LYS A 148 4.32 -12.31 35.54
N ILE A 149 3.32 -13.13 35.84
CA ILE A 149 1.93 -12.80 35.57
C ILE A 149 1.53 -11.80 36.65
N ASP A 150 1.37 -10.55 36.30
CA ASP A 150 0.76 -9.58 37.20
C ASP A 150 -0.72 -9.94 37.33
N HIS A 151 -1.09 -10.52 38.45
CA HIS A 151 -2.46 -10.94 38.76
C HIS A 151 -3.46 -9.78 38.91
N THR A 152 -3.04 -8.55 38.63
CA THR A 152 -3.89 -7.35 38.61
C THR A 152 -4.76 -7.19 37.33
N ASN A 153 -4.49 -7.96 36.29
CA ASN A 153 -5.27 -7.94 35.03
C ASN A 153 -5.95 -9.27 34.78
N SER A 154 -6.83 -9.69 35.71
CA SER A 154 -7.63 -10.91 35.55
C SER A 154 -8.82 -10.78 34.57
N GLU A 155 -8.93 -9.69 33.83
CA GLU A 155 -10.06 -9.43 32.91
C GLU A 155 -9.81 -9.84 31.45
N LEU A 156 -8.74 -10.59 31.15
CA LEU A 156 -8.42 -10.98 29.76
C LEU A 156 -8.46 -12.51 29.54
N LEU A 157 -9.17 -13.26 30.36
CA LEU A 157 -9.31 -14.73 30.21
C LEU A 157 -10.78 -15.18 30.22
N ASP A 158 -11.70 -14.45 29.56
CA ASP A 158 -13.01 -14.94 29.18
C ASP A 158 -13.18 -14.85 27.64
#